data_a72b8ade43432b05bf4df1a7eb3dcf6b
#
_entry.id   a72b8ade43432b05bf4df1a7eb3dcf6b
#
_cell.length_a   1.000
_cell.length_b   1.000
_cell.length_c   1.000
_cell.angle_alpha   90.00
_cell.angle_beta   90.00
_cell.angle_gamma   90.00
#
_symmetry.space_group_name_H-M   'P 1'
#
loop_
_entity.id
_entity.type
_entity.pdbx_description
1 polymer ?
#
loop_
_entity_poly.entity_id
_entity_poly.type
_entity_poly.pdbx_seq_one_letter_code
_entity_poly.pdbx_strand_id
1 'polypeptide(L)'
;MGPIKLVLYAASSNTDTDFIVKLSEQFPQAAGEQSGLQPRFRVVSKGWMKASHRELNPQLSTEYAPWYSHQRVEPLEPGKPYRFEVPVMPTANLFKKGSRIRLELANGDSALTDFVFEHVYLPNKIGTDTIFHSATQPSQLLLPVLTSQRAEN
;
A
#
# COMPACT_ATOMS: atom_id res chain seq x y z
N MET A 1 3.37 -8.50 16.10
CA MET A 1 3.25 -8.73 14.65
C MET A 1 1.78 -8.95 14.33
N GLY A 2 1.26 -8.36 13.27
CA GLY A 2 -0.14 -8.47 12.89
C GLY A 2 -0.34 -8.07 11.43
N PRO A 3 -1.57 -8.27 10.90
CA PRO A 3 -1.91 -7.90 9.54
C PRO A 3 -1.82 -6.38 9.35
N ILE A 4 -1.43 -5.99 8.14
CA ILE A 4 -1.37 -4.59 7.71
C ILE A 4 -2.29 -4.46 6.50
N LYS A 5 -3.11 -3.42 6.47
CA LYS A 5 -4.04 -3.18 5.38
C LYS A 5 -4.04 -1.71 4.97
N LEU A 6 -3.96 -1.45 3.66
CA LEU A 6 -4.26 -0.14 3.11
C LEU A 6 -5.72 -0.15 2.60
N VAL A 7 -6.57 0.67 3.18
CA VAL A 7 -7.85 1.03 2.59
C VAL A 7 -7.60 2.18 1.64
N LEU A 8 -7.86 1.97 0.37
CA LEU A 8 -7.57 2.91 -0.70
C LEU A 8 -8.87 3.27 -1.44
N TYR A 9 -9.21 4.54 -1.49
CA TYR A 9 -10.24 5.04 -2.38
C TYR A 9 -9.57 5.61 -3.62
N ALA A 10 -9.84 4.99 -4.78
CA ALA A 10 -9.22 5.39 -6.03
C ALA A 10 -10.16 5.22 -7.22
N ALA A 11 -9.91 6.01 -8.27
CA ALA A 11 -10.51 5.86 -9.58
C ALA A 11 -9.40 5.76 -10.63
N SER A 12 -9.60 4.94 -11.65
CA SER A 12 -8.68 4.84 -12.78
C SER A 12 -9.34 5.37 -14.05
N SER A 13 -8.56 5.93 -14.96
CA SER A 13 -9.01 6.23 -16.33
C SER A 13 -9.16 4.98 -17.20
N ASN A 14 -8.66 3.84 -16.72
CA ASN A 14 -8.69 2.55 -17.40
C ASN A 14 -9.70 1.60 -16.76
N THR A 15 -9.99 0.50 -17.45
CA THR A 15 -10.86 -0.58 -16.94
C THR A 15 -10.15 -1.51 -15.94
N ASP A 16 -8.83 -1.36 -15.77
CA ASP A 16 -8.02 -2.09 -14.81
C ASP A 16 -6.75 -1.33 -14.45
N THR A 17 -6.23 -1.54 -13.24
CA THR A 17 -4.96 -1.00 -12.77
C THR A 17 -4.39 -1.92 -11.70
N ASP A 18 -3.11 -1.74 -11.38
CA ASP A 18 -2.43 -2.48 -10.33
C ASP A 18 -1.95 -1.52 -9.24
N PHE A 19 -2.15 -1.88 -7.99
CA PHE A 19 -1.67 -1.10 -6.84
C PHE A 19 -0.56 -1.87 -6.14
N ILE A 20 0.63 -1.28 -6.15
CA ILE A 20 1.81 -1.79 -5.46
C ILE A 20 2.12 -0.84 -4.31
N VAL A 21 2.10 -1.39 -3.10
CA VAL A 21 2.25 -0.64 -1.85
C VAL A 21 3.58 -1.00 -1.22
N LYS A 22 4.39 0.00 -0.86
CA LYS A 22 5.61 -0.18 -0.07
C LYS A 22 5.50 0.64 1.21
N LEU A 23 5.60 -0.07 2.33
CA LEU A 23 5.71 0.53 3.66
C LEU A 23 7.18 0.63 4.02
N SER A 24 7.64 1.82 4.34
CA SER A 24 9.04 2.10 4.62
C SER A 24 9.23 2.89 5.91
N GLU A 25 10.37 2.68 6.55
CA GLU A 25 10.88 3.59 7.57
C GLU A 25 11.77 4.62 6.89
N GLN A 26 11.37 5.88 6.91
CA GLN A 26 12.17 7.00 6.44
C GLN A 26 12.95 7.57 7.61
N PHE A 27 14.27 7.58 7.50
CA PHE A 27 15.15 8.08 8.53
C PHE A 27 15.18 9.62 8.56
N PRO A 28 15.44 10.22 9.73
CA PRO A 28 15.67 11.66 9.80
C PRO A 28 16.89 12.04 8.97
N GLN A 29 16.83 13.21 8.37
CA GLN A 29 17.96 13.79 7.65
C GLN A 29 19.05 14.18 8.66
N ALA A 30 20.28 13.77 8.40
CA ALA A 30 21.41 14.12 9.27
C ALA A 30 21.73 15.63 9.14
N ALA A 31 22.18 16.22 10.23
CA ALA A 31 22.66 17.61 10.20
C ALA A 31 23.84 17.72 9.21
N GLY A 32 23.74 18.64 8.24
CA GLY A 32 24.74 18.83 7.20
C GLY A 32 24.53 18.02 5.90
N GLU A 33 23.52 17.16 5.81
CA GLU A 33 23.12 16.56 4.52
C GLU A 33 22.57 17.65 3.60
N GLN A 34 23.03 17.65 2.35
CA GLN A 34 22.60 18.65 1.37
C GLN A 34 21.08 18.56 1.14
N SER A 35 20.42 19.70 1.23
CA SER A 35 19.00 19.85 0.83
C SER A 35 18.87 19.47 -0.64
N GLY A 36 18.05 18.43 -0.93
CA GLY A 36 17.79 17.95 -2.29
C GLY A 36 18.17 16.49 -2.55
N LEU A 37 18.89 15.83 -1.66
CA LEU A 37 19.05 14.38 -1.73
C LEU A 37 17.78 13.69 -1.28
N GLN A 38 17.44 12.58 -1.93
CA GLN A 38 16.32 11.75 -1.50
C GLN A 38 16.55 11.26 -0.06
N PRO A 39 15.54 11.39 0.82
CA PRO A 39 15.70 10.94 2.19
C PRO A 39 16.00 9.43 2.21
N ARG A 40 16.94 9.04 3.07
CA ARG A 40 17.26 7.63 3.27
C ARG A 40 16.05 6.91 3.89
N PHE A 41 15.68 5.77 3.32
CA PHE A 41 14.60 4.95 3.84
C PHE A 41 14.93 3.46 3.70
N ARG A 42 14.21 2.65 4.47
CA ARG A 42 14.28 1.19 4.41
C ARG A 42 12.88 0.64 4.20
N VAL A 43 12.69 -0.15 3.15
CA VAL A 43 11.43 -0.88 2.94
C VAL A 43 11.25 -1.90 4.06
N VAL A 44 10.09 -1.86 4.70
CA VAL A 44 9.72 -2.70 5.85
C VAL A 44 8.77 -3.80 5.41
N SER A 45 7.81 -3.46 4.53
CA SER A 45 6.84 -4.42 4.02
C SER A 45 6.27 -3.96 2.67
N LYS A 46 5.62 -4.88 1.97
CA LYS A 46 5.02 -4.64 0.65
C LYS A 46 3.66 -5.30 0.56
N GLY A 47 2.84 -4.79 -0.35
CA GLY A 47 1.54 -5.36 -0.70
C GLY A 47 1.22 -5.13 -2.17
N TRP A 48 0.39 -6.00 -2.73
CA TRP A 48 -0.02 -5.94 -4.14
C TRP A 48 -1.50 -6.19 -4.27
N MET A 49 -2.10 -5.54 -5.24
CA MET A 49 -3.48 -5.76 -5.59
C MET A 49 -3.72 -5.42 -7.05
N LYS A 50 -4.39 -6.32 -7.76
CA LYS A 50 -4.95 -6.04 -9.07
C LYS A 50 -6.39 -5.57 -8.93
N ALA A 51 -6.71 -4.39 -9.44
CA ALA A 51 -8.01 -3.74 -9.23
C ALA A 51 -9.19 -4.55 -9.78
N SER A 52 -9.02 -5.23 -10.92
CA SER A 52 -10.05 -6.10 -11.50
C SER A 52 -10.28 -7.41 -10.72
N HIS A 53 -9.40 -7.76 -9.77
CA HIS A 53 -9.52 -8.94 -8.92
C HIS A 53 -9.90 -8.57 -7.47
N ARG A 54 -10.72 -7.53 -7.29
CA ARG A 54 -11.08 -6.98 -5.97
C ARG A 54 -12.12 -7.76 -5.19
N GLU A 55 -12.65 -8.84 -5.75
CA GLU A 55 -13.63 -9.68 -5.05
C GLU A 55 -13.01 -10.36 -3.83
N LEU A 56 -13.56 -10.09 -2.67
CA LEU A 56 -13.11 -10.71 -1.41
C LEU A 56 -13.79 -12.07 -1.20
N ASN A 57 -13.04 -13.01 -0.66
CA ASN A 57 -13.60 -14.26 -0.12
C ASN A 57 -14.13 -13.99 1.29
N PRO A 58 -15.45 -14.06 1.53
CA PRO A 58 -16.05 -13.68 2.82
C PRO A 58 -15.75 -14.68 3.95
N GLN A 59 -15.37 -15.92 3.63
CA GLN A 59 -15.04 -16.95 4.63
C GLN A 59 -13.60 -16.82 5.11
N LEU A 60 -12.69 -16.29 4.28
CA LEU A 60 -11.27 -16.20 4.59
C LEU A 60 -10.84 -14.77 4.96
N SER A 61 -11.61 -13.76 4.54
CA SER A 61 -11.32 -12.37 4.87
C SER A 61 -11.67 -12.05 6.31
N THR A 62 -10.85 -11.20 6.94
CA THR A 62 -11.15 -10.58 8.22
C THR A 62 -11.12 -9.06 8.08
N GLU A 63 -11.55 -8.33 9.11
CA GLU A 63 -11.53 -6.87 9.12
C GLU A 63 -10.15 -6.29 8.76
N TYR A 64 -9.06 -6.95 9.16
CA TYR A 64 -7.69 -6.46 8.98
C TYR A 64 -6.88 -7.23 7.95
N ALA A 65 -7.35 -8.39 7.50
CA ALA A 65 -6.67 -9.27 6.55
C ALA A 65 -7.62 -9.65 5.40
N PRO A 66 -7.69 -8.84 4.34
CA PRO A 66 -8.48 -9.15 3.16
C PRO A 66 -7.88 -10.35 2.44
N TRP A 67 -8.74 -11.26 1.97
CA TRP A 67 -8.38 -12.41 1.15
C TRP A 67 -9.17 -12.37 -0.15
N TYR A 68 -8.48 -12.25 -1.29
CA TYR A 68 -9.11 -12.19 -2.60
C TYR A 68 -9.42 -13.57 -3.14
N SER A 69 -10.63 -13.74 -3.73
CA SER A 69 -11.07 -15.01 -4.30
C SER A 69 -10.34 -15.35 -5.59
N HIS A 70 -9.97 -14.34 -6.38
CA HIS A 70 -9.43 -14.45 -7.73
C HIS A 70 -10.28 -15.29 -8.70
N GLN A 71 -11.57 -15.49 -8.38
CA GLN A 71 -12.47 -16.31 -9.19
C GLN A 71 -13.11 -15.54 -10.34
N ARG A 72 -13.27 -14.23 -10.17
CA ARG A 72 -13.90 -13.37 -11.16
C ARG A 72 -13.03 -12.15 -11.47
N VAL A 73 -13.08 -11.76 -12.74
CA VAL A 73 -12.50 -10.49 -13.20
C VAL A 73 -13.64 -9.46 -13.26
N GLU A 74 -13.52 -8.40 -12.49
CA GLU A 74 -14.49 -7.31 -12.41
C GLU A 74 -13.85 -6.01 -12.91
N PRO A 75 -13.99 -5.66 -14.20
CA PRO A 75 -13.42 -4.43 -14.74
C PRO A 75 -13.89 -3.19 -13.96
N LEU A 76 -13.06 -2.17 -13.94
CA LEU A 76 -13.42 -0.86 -13.43
C LEU A 76 -14.24 -0.10 -14.48
N GLU A 77 -15.13 0.78 -14.02
CA GLU A 77 -15.71 1.83 -14.84
C GLU A 77 -14.76 3.03 -14.79
N PRO A 78 -14.23 3.49 -15.95
CA PRO A 78 -13.31 4.61 -15.98
C PRO A 78 -13.84 5.86 -15.25
N GLY A 79 -13.01 6.43 -14.38
CA GLY A 79 -13.34 7.61 -13.59
C GLY A 79 -14.23 7.37 -12.37
N LYS A 80 -14.80 6.19 -12.21
CA LYS A 80 -15.63 5.86 -11.03
C LYS A 80 -14.77 5.52 -9.83
N PRO A 81 -15.02 6.14 -8.66
CA PRO A 81 -14.32 5.80 -7.43
C PRO A 81 -14.71 4.41 -6.90
N TYR A 82 -13.72 3.65 -6.49
CA TYR A 82 -13.86 2.36 -5.81
C TYR A 82 -13.10 2.39 -4.49
N ARG A 83 -13.54 1.56 -3.55
CA ARG A 83 -12.83 1.26 -2.32
C ARG A 83 -12.09 -0.07 -2.47
N PHE A 84 -10.78 -0.04 -2.34
CA PHE A 84 -9.90 -1.19 -2.38
C PHE A 84 -9.33 -1.49 -0.99
N GLU A 85 -9.06 -2.76 -0.71
CA GLU A 85 -8.43 -3.22 0.53
C GLU A 85 -7.12 -3.93 0.21
N VAL A 86 -6.04 -3.20 0.10
CA VAL A 86 -4.75 -3.78 -0.29
C VAL A 86 -4.11 -4.48 0.92
N PRO A 87 -3.94 -5.81 0.88
CA PRO A 87 -3.19 -6.52 1.91
C PRO A 87 -1.71 -6.16 1.81
N VAL A 88 -1.11 -5.86 2.95
CA VAL A 88 0.33 -5.65 3.07
C VAL A 88 0.90 -6.74 3.96
N MET A 89 2.03 -7.32 3.56
CA MET A 89 2.61 -8.46 4.27
C MET A 89 2.88 -8.11 5.73
N PRO A 90 2.51 -8.99 6.68
CA PRO A 90 2.77 -8.78 8.09
C PRO A 90 4.27 -8.63 8.35
N THR A 91 4.61 -7.69 9.22
CA THR A 91 6.01 -7.46 9.62
C THR A 91 6.11 -7.09 11.09
N ALA A 92 7.31 -7.18 11.64
CA ALA A 92 7.67 -6.61 12.92
C ALA A 92 8.78 -5.60 12.70
N ASN A 93 8.52 -4.34 12.98
CA ASN A 93 9.48 -3.26 12.88
C ASN A 93 9.35 -2.31 14.05
N LEU A 94 10.48 -1.88 14.58
CA LEU A 94 10.58 -0.79 15.53
C LEU A 94 10.98 0.47 14.77
N PHE A 95 10.03 1.37 14.58
CA PHE A 95 10.31 2.69 14.04
C PHE A 95 11.03 3.53 15.09
N LYS A 96 12.24 3.96 14.79
CA LYS A 96 13.08 4.73 15.71
C LYS A 96 12.50 6.13 15.94
N LYS A 97 12.78 6.70 17.10
CA LYS A 97 12.43 8.11 17.39
C LYS A 97 13.01 9.03 16.31
N GLY A 98 12.16 9.90 15.76
CA GLY A 98 12.51 10.81 14.67
C GLY A 98 12.33 10.24 13.27
N SER A 99 12.19 8.92 13.09
CA SER A 99 11.80 8.31 11.82
C SER A 99 10.34 8.60 11.48
N ARG A 100 10.00 8.51 10.20
CA ARG A 100 8.65 8.65 9.68
C ARG A 100 8.20 7.35 9.03
N ILE A 101 6.90 7.05 9.15
CA ILE A 101 6.25 6.03 8.33
C ILE A 101 6.08 6.63 6.95
N ARG A 102 6.65 5.97 5.94
CA ARG A 102 6.52 6.34 4.53
C ARG A 102 5.72 5.27 3.82
N LEU A 103 4.66 5.68 3.14
CA LEU A 103 3.86 4.85 2.26
C LEU A 103 4.11 5.29 0.83
N GLU A 104 4.47 4.35 -0.03
CA GLU A 104 4.59 4.55 -1.47
C GLU A 104 3.52 3.72 -2.16
N LEU A 105 2.83 4.34 -3.10
CA LEU A 105 1.85 3.70 -3.96
C LEU A 105 2.30 3.87 -5.42
N ALA A 106 2.36 2.78 -6.16
CA ALA A 106 2.78 2.75 -7.55
C ALA A 106 1.93 1.76 -8.35
N ASN A 107 1.98 1.89 -9.68
CA ASN A 107 1.32 0.98 -10.61
C ASN A 107 2.30 -0.03 -11.24
N GLY A 108 3.56 0.05 -10.86
CA GLY A 108 4.61 -0.83 -11.37
C GLY A 108 5.67 -1.13 -10.32
N ASP A 109 6.37 -2.20 -10.54
CA ASP A 109 7.49 -2.63 -9.72
C ASP A 109 8.74 -1.79 -10.01
N SER A 110 9.69 -1.85 -9.10
CA SER A 110 11.02 -1.27 -9.30
C SER A 110 12.04 -2.39 -9.37
N ALA A 111 12.80 -2.45 -10.45
CA ALA A 111 13.90 -3.41 -10.61
C ALA A 111 14.93 -3.34 -9.48
N LEU A 112 15.04 -2.20 -8.79
CA LEU A 112 15.94 -2.02 -7.65
C LEU A 112 15.41 -2.61 -6.35
N THR A 113 14.09 -2.72 -6.19
CA THR A 113 13.46 -3.14 -4.93
C THR A 113 12.56 -4.37 -5.07
N ASP A 114 12.25 -4.80 -6.29
CA ASP A 114 11.28 -5.85 -6.60
C ASP A 114 11.84 -6.84 -7.63
N PHE A 115 13.09 -7.24 -7.46
CA PHE A 115 13.90 -8.04 -8.39
C PHE A 115 13.22 -9.32 -8.95
N VAL A 116 12.23 -9.88 -8.29
CA VAL A 116 11.54 -11.12 -8.68
C VAL A 116 10.22 -10.86 -9.43
N PHE A 117 9.67 -9.65 -9.35
CA PHE A 117 8.39 -9.29 -9.93
C PHE A 117 8.59 -8.16 -10.94
N GLU A 118 8.59 -8.50 -12.22
CA GLU A 118 8.64 -7.49 -13.27
C GLU A 118 7.22 -7.17 -13.75
N HIS A 119 6.85 -5.91 -13.68
CA HIS A 119 5.62 -5.42 -14.27
C HIS A 119 5.88 -5.12 -15.75
N VAL A 120 5.20 -5.86 -16.63
CA VAL A 120 5.33 -5.63 -18.06
C VAL A 120 4.62 -4.33 -18.44
N TYR A 121 5.39 -3.37 -18.97
CA TYR A 121 4.82 -2.15 -19.53
C TYR A 121 4.02 -2.47 -20.79
N LEU A 122 2.72 -2.15 -20.74
CA LEU A 122 1.80 -2.28 -21.87
C LEU A 122 1.26 -0.92 -22.25
N PRO A 123 1.47 -0.44 -23.50
CA PRO A 123 1.01 0.88 -23.92
C PRO A 123 -0.50 1.14 -23.74
N ASN A 124 -1.33 0.10 -23.82
CA ASN A 124 -2.77 0.16 -23.58
C ASN A 124 -3.17 0.27 -22.11
N LYS A 125 -2.22 0.20 -21.19
CA LYS A 125 -2.43 0.41 -19.75
C LYS A 125 -1.96 1.79 -19.27
N ILE A 126 -1.53 2.65 -20.17
CA ILE A 126 -1.20 4.03 -19.82
C ILE A 126 -2.49 4.73 -19.38
N GLY A 127 -2.47 5.32 -18.19
CA GLY A 127 -3.63 5.99 -17.64
C GLY A 127 -3.29 6.84 -16.42
N THR A 128 -4.33 7.36 -15.80
CA THR A 128 -4.24 8.15 -14.58
C THR A 128 -5.09 7.51 -13.49
N ASP A 129 -4.49 7.28 -12.34
CA ASP A 129 -5.20 6.89 -11.13
C ASP A 129 -5.33 8.11 -10.21
N THR A 130 -6.55 8.36 -9.78
CA THR A 130 -6.87 9.42 -8.83
C THR A 130 -7.07 8.82 -7.46
N ILE A 131 -6.32 9.29 -6.46
CA ILE A 131 -6.41 8.85 -5.07
C ILE A 131 -7.23 9.87 -4.27
N PHE A 132 -8.19 9.39 -3.49
CA PHE A 132 -9.08 10.23 -2.71
C PHE A 132 -8.71 10.21 -1.22
N HIS A 133 -8.75 11.40 -0.60
CA HIS A 133 -8.48 11.63 0.82
C HIS A 133 -9.52 12.56 1.45
N SER A 134 -10.78 12.41 1.06
CA SER A 134 -11.88 13.23 1.59
C SER A 134 -12.50 12.59 2.85
N ALA A 135 -13.36 13.33 3.53
CA ALA A 135 -14.11 12.80 4.68
C ALA A 135 -15.04 11.64 4.29
N THR A 136 -15.53 11.62 3.03
CA THR A 136 -16.41 10.56 2.51
C THR A 136 -15.65 9.43 1.83
N GLN A 137 -14.39 9.65 1.49
CA GLN A 137 -13.50 8.68 0.83
C GLN A 137 -12.12 8.67 1.50
N PRO A 138 -12.06 8.25 2.79
CA PRO A 138 -10.85 8.32 3.59
C PRO A 138 -9.90 7.16 3.27
N SER A 139 -8.90 7.38 2.44
CA SER A 139 -7.80 6.43 2.29
C SER A 139 -6.98 6.39 3.58
N GLN A 140 -6.71 5.18 4.10
CA GLN A 140 -6.03 5.01 5.40
C GLN A 140 -5.21 3.73 5.48
N LEU A 141 -4.08 3.81 6.16
CA LEU A 141 -3.23 2.66 6.47
C LEU A 141 -3.54 2.15 7.89
N LEU A 142 -3.91 0.90 8.00
CA LEU A 142 -4.16 0.21 9.27
C LEU A 142 -2.90 -0.57 9.67
N LEU A 143 -2.34 -0.24 10.81
CA LEU A 143 -1.12 -0.84 11.36
C LEU A 143 -1.38 -1.48 12.73
N PRO A 144 -0.88 -2.70 12.99
CA PRO A 144 -0.88 -3.27 14.31
C PRO A 144 0.19 -2.56 15.17
N VAL A 145 -0.23 -1.95 16.27
CA VAL A 145 0.67 -1.27 17.21
C VAL A 145 0.71 -2.04 18.51
N LEU A 146 1.91 -2.35 19.00
CA LEU A 146 2.08 -2.86 20.35
C LEU A 146 1.99 -1.69 21.33
N THR A 147 0.98 -1.72 22.19
CA THR A 147 0.94 -0.84 23.34
C THR A 147 1.77 -1.48 24.46
N SER A 148 2.86 -0.81 24.88
CA SER A 148 3.55 -1.24 26.10
C SER A 148 2.56 -1.05 27.25
N GLN A 149 2.08 -2.13 27.86
CA GLN A 149 1.57 -2.04 29.22
C GLN A 149 2.76 -1.61 30.07
N ARG A 150 2.70 -0.41 30.62
CA ARG A 150 3.57 -0.08 31.75
C ARG A 150 3.27 -1.12 32.81
N ALA A 151 4.26 -1.96 33.12
CA ALA A 151 4.24 -2.69 34.36
C ALA A 151 4.21 -1.60 35.47
N GLU A 152 3.05 -1.45 36.08
CA GLU A 152 2.95 -0.75 37.36
C GLU A 152 3.62 -1.68 38.39
N ASN A 153 4.85 -1.33 38.74
CA ASN A 153 5.53 -1.85 39.93
C ASN A 153 5.33 -0.85 41.06
#